data_db5d4602a503981b0b18343495f85adf
#
_entry.id   db5d4602a503981b0b18343495f85adf
#
_cell.length_a   1.000
_cell.length_b   1.000
_cell.length_c   1.000
_cell.angle_alpha   90.00
_cell.angle_beta   90.00
_cell.angle_gamma   90.00
#
_symmetry.space_group_name_H-M   'P 1'
#
loop_
_entity.id
_entity.type
_entity.pdbx_description
1 polymer ?
#
loop_
_entity_poly.entity_id
_entity_poly.type
_entity_poly.pdbx_seq_one_letter_code
_entity_poly.pdbx_strand_id
1 'polypeptide(L)'
;MSQYAVTNPATNLVEETFESCTDQDIENALDAAAQAYAQWGRRTSKSERADLLAKVADIYMDRQEELATIINHEMGKSMEESRGEVEFASEIYRYYARNGVAFLEDEPIDRVSEGSAVLRKMPIGVLMGVMPWNYPYYQVARFAGPNLMLGNTILLKHASMCPKSAKVMGEIFLEAGFPVGAYTNVFASFEQVNTIIADPRVRGVSLTGSERAGVKIAQEAGANLKKVVCELGGNDPFIVLGAEDLDDVVEAAVVGRFENVGQVCNGAKRFIILDSLYQEFLGKFKDAASKVTLAPMCSLAAAEHLSAQVH
;
A
#
# COMPACT_ATOMS: atom_id res chain seq x y z
N MET A 1 -0.97 9.06 -23.44
CA MET A 1 -1.62 8.01 -22.64
C MET A 1 -0.56 7.39 -21.75
N SER A 2 -0.85 7.14 -20.48
CA SER A 2 0.08 6.43 -19.60
C SER A 2 0.12 4.97 -20.06
N GLN A 3 1.25 4.49 -20.51
CA GLN A 3 1.43 3.08 -20.86
C GLN A 3 1.75 2.30 -19.59
N TYR A 4 0.97 1.28 -19.28
CA TYR A 4 1.24 0.35 -18.21
C TYR A 4 2.26 -0.68 -18.68
N ALA A 5 3.44 -0.68 -18.07
CA ALA A 5 4.53 -1.56 -18.49
C ALA A 5 5.43 -1.94 -17.31
N VAL A 6 5.91 -3.19 -17.32
CA VAL A 6 7.06 -3.61 -16.51
C VAL A 6 8.30 -3.16 -17.25
N THR A 7 8.98 -2.17 -16.73
CA THR A 7 10.28 -1.73 -17.23
C THR A 7 11.33 -2.07 -16.17
N ASN A 8 12.19 -3.02 -16.48
CA ASN A 8 13.22 -3.47 -15.56
C ASN A 8 14.21 -2.32 -15.29
N PRO A 9 14.32 -1.80 -14.07
CA PRO A 9 15.14 -0.64 -13.77
C PRO A 9 16.65 -0.90 -13.87
N ALA A 10 17.10 -2.17 -13.84
CA ALA A 10 18.50 -2.51 -14.02
C ALA A 10 18.95 -2.46 -15.49
N THR A 11 18.05 -2.81 -16.40
CA THR A 11 18.34 -2.90 -17.85
C THR A 11 17.70 -1.79 -18.67
N ASN A 12 16.73 -1.09 -18.09
CA ASN A 12 15.85 -0.12 -18.76
C ASN A 12 15.09 -0.72 -19.97
N LEU A 13 14.89 -2.05 -19.96
CA LEU A 13 14.13 -2.74 -20.98
C LEU A 13 12.69 -2.95 -20.54
N VAL A 14 11.75 -2.76 -21.47
CA VAL A 14 10.34 -3.12 -21.27
C VAL A 14 10.22 -4.63 -21.42
N GLU A 15 9.84 -5.32 -20.34
CA GLU A 15 9.68 -6.78 -20.27
C GLU A 15 8.24 -7.21 -20.60
N GLU A 16 7.25 -6.43 -20.16
CA GLU A 16 5.84 -6.75 -20.36
C GLU A 16 5.02 -5.45 -20.46
N THR A 17 3.98 -5.45 -21.28
CA THR A 17 3.06 -4.31 -21.42
C THR A 17 1.63 -4.73 -21.15
N PHE A 18 0.83 -3.81 -20.61
CA PHE A 18 -0.57 -4.03 -20.24
C PHE A 18 -1.44 -2.99 -20.91
N GLU A 19 -2.55 -3.44 -21.46
CA GLU A 19 -3.51 -2.52 -22.10
C GLU A 19 -4.21 -1.65 -21.07
N SER A 20 -4.36 -0.37 -21.37
CA SER A 20 -5.17 0.54 -20.56
C SER A 20 -6.65 0.21 -20.73
N CYS A 21 -7.42 0.41 -19.66
CA CYS A 21 -8.85 0.23 -19.68
C CYS A 21 -9.51 1.20 -20.68
N THR A 22 -10.50 0.70 -21.40
CA THR A 22 -11.46 1.55 -22.12
C THR A 22 -12.45 2.19 -21.15
N ASP A 23 -13.19 3.20 -21.58
CA ASP A 23 -14.24 3.81 -20.75
C ASP A 23 -15.35 2.79 -20.43
N GLN A 24 -15.61 1.84 -21.33
CA GLN A 24 -16.55 0.76 -21.07
C GLN A 24 -16.04 -0.21 -19.99
N ASP A 25 -14.73 -0.49 -19.93
CA ASP A 25 -14.15 -1.30 -18.87
C ASP A 25 -14.27 -0.62 -17.52
N ILE A 26 -14.09 0.71 -17.47
CA ILE A 26 -14.30 1.51 -16.25
C ILE A 26 -15.76 1.44 -15.79
N GLU A 27 -16.72 1.61 -16.72
CA GLU A 27 -18.14 1.50 -16.39
C GLU A 27 -18.51 0.11 -15.87
N ASN A 28 -18.02 -0.94 -16.51
CA ASN A 28 -18.23 -2.33 -16.08
C ASN A 28 -17.63 -2.58 -14.68
N ALA A 29 -16.47 -2.01 -14.38
CA ALA A 29 -15.81 -2.14 -13.08
C ALA A 29 -16.59 -1.40 -11.97
N LEU A 30 -17.13 -0.22 -12.28
CA LEU A 30 -17.98 0.54 -11.37
C LEU A 30 -19.28 -0.21 -11.04
N ASP A 31 -19.94 -0.78 -12.06
CA ASP A 31 -21.14 -1.59 -11.87
C ASP A 31 -20.87 -2.84 -11.05
N ALA A 32 -19.80 -3.59 -11.37
CA ALA A 32 -19.41 -4.77 -10.62
C ALA A 32 -19.13 -4.44 -9.15
N ALA A 33 -18.40 -3.34 -8.88
CA ALA A 33 -18.09 -2.90 -7.52
C ALA A 33 -19.36 -2.49 -6.74
N ALA A 34 -20.29 -1.79 -7.37
CA ALA A 34 -21.57 -1.40 -6.76
C ALA A 34 -22.45 -2.63 -6.46
N GLN A 35 -22.50 -3.59 -7.39
CA GLN A 35 -23.21 -4.85 -7.18
C GLN A 35 -22.59 -5.68 -6.04
N ALA A 36 -21.28 -5.84 -6.03
CA ALA A 36 -20.57 -6.55 -4.97
C ALA A 36 -20.82 -5.88 -3.61
N TYR A 37 -20.80 -4.56 -3.52
CA TYR A 37 -21.17 -3.86 -2.31
C TYR A 37 -22.58 -4.20 -1.84
N ALA A 38 -23.56 -4.17 -2.73
CA ALA A 38 -24.97 -4.43 -2.39
C ALA A 38 -25.22 -5.89 -2.01
N GLN A 39 -24.57 -6.84 -2.67
CA GLN A 39 -24.84 -8.28 -2.53
C GLN A 39 -23.92 -8.97 -1.53
N TRP A 40 -22.68 -8.53 -1.42
CA TRP A 40 -21.65 -9.11 -0.54
C TRP A 40 -21.32 -8.16 0.63
N GLY A 41 -20.86 -6.94 0.37
CA GLY A 41 -20.34 -6.04 1.40
C GLY A 41 -21.34 -5.74 2.52
N ARG A 42 -22.62 -5.58 2.16
CA ARG A 42 -23.71 -5.32 3.10
C ARG A 42 -24.35 -6.56 3.70
N ARG A 43 -24.13 -7.74 3.13
CA ARG A 43 -24.88 -8.96 3.48
C ARG A 43 -24.04 -10.03 4.16
N THR A 44 -22.75 -10.07 3.91
CA THR A 44 -21.86 -11.03 4.58
C THR A 44 -21.61 -10.64 6.02
N SER A 45 -21.41 -11.63 6.86
CA SER A 45 -21.01 -11.44 8.25
C SER A 45 -19.57 -10.93 8.34
N LYS A 46 -19.24 -10.33 9.49
CA LYS A 46 -17.88 -9.92 9.81
C LYS A 46 -16.91 -11.11 9.78
N SER A 47 -17.37 -12.29 10.28
CA SER A 47 -16.57 -13.51 10.30
C SER A 47 -16.25 -14.01 8.90
N GLU A 48 -17.23 -14.08 7.99
CA GLU A 48 -16.98 -14.50 6.59
C GLU A 48 -15.94 -13.61 5.90
N ARG A 49 -15.97 -12.29 6.14
CA ARG A 49 -14.97 -11.38 5.58
C ARG A 49 -13.59 -11.56 6.21
N ALA A 50 -13.54 -11.86 7.52
CA ALA A 50 -12.31 -12.20 8.21
C ALA A 50 -11.67 -13.48 7.64
N ASP A 51 -12.47 -14.52 7.39
CA ASP A 51 -12.02 -15.79 6.80
C ASP A 51 -11.45 -15.59 5.38
N LEU A 52 -12.06 -14.71 4.58
CA LEU A 52 -11.55 -14.37 3.24
C LEU A 52 -10.19 -13.64 3.34
N LEU A 53 -10.03 -12.71 4.27
CA LEU A 53 -8.75 -12.01 4.47
C LEU A 53 -7.66 -12.95 4.99
N ALA A 54 -8.00 -13.93 5.83
CA ALA A 54 -7.06 -14.95 6.28
C ALA A 54 -6.52 -15.75 5.08
N LYS A 55 -7.40 -16.15 4.15
CA LYS A 55 -6.99 -16.85 2.92
C LYS A 55 -6.11 -15.98 2.02
N VAL A 56 -6.39 -14.68 1.90
CA VAL A 56 -5.49 -13.76 1.18
C VAL A 56 -4.09 -13.79 1.81
N ALA A 57 -4.01 -13.71 3.14
CA ALA A 57 -2.73 -13.77 3.84
C ALA A 57 -1.97 -15.09 3.59
N ASP A 58 -2.68 -16.21 3.59
CA ASP A 58 -2.08 -17.53 3.31
C ASP A 58 -1.56 -17.61 1.88
N ILE A 59 -2.34 -17.16 0.87
CA ILE A 59 -1.92 -17.15 -0.54
C ILE A 59 -0.69 -16.26 -0.76
N TYR A 60 -0.60 -15.11 -0.07
CA TYR A 60 0.61 -14.27 -0.13
C TYR A 60 1.86 -15.03 0.32
N MET A 61 1.76 -15.82 1.39
CA MET A 61 2.90 -16.61 1.87
C MET A 61 3.20 -17.81 0.97
N ASP A 62 2.18 -18.49 0.47
CA ASP A 62 2.36 -19.63 -0.47
C ASP A 62 3.01 -19.19 -1.78
N ARG A 63 2.79 -17.95 -2.21
CA ARG A 63 3.33 -17.36 -3.44
C ARG A 63 4.46 -16.35 -3.19
N GLN A 64 5.10 -16.36 -2.02
CA GLN A 64 6.07 -15.32 -1.60
C GLN A 64 7.18 -15.10 -2.63
N GLU A 65 7.82 -16.15 -3.14
CA GLU A 65 8.91 -16.04 -4.10
C GLU A 65 8.46 -15.45 -5.45
N GLU A 66 7.30 -15.84 -5.93
CA GLU A 66 6.70 -15.27 -7.15
C GLU A 66 6.44 -13.77 -6.97
N LEU A 67 5.76 -13.40 -5.88
CA LEU A 67 5.40 -12.02 -5.59
C LEU A 67 6.63 -11.14 -5.36
N ALA A 68 7.65 -11.65 -4.65
CA ALA A 68 8.91 -10.95 -4.45
C ALA A 68 9.66 -10.73 -5.78
N THR A 69 9.65 -11.73 -6.67
CA THR A 69 10.26 -11.61 -8.00
C THR A 69 9.56 -10.52 -8.83
N ILE A 70 8.24 -10.42 -8.75
CA ILE A 70 7.49 -9.36 -9.45
C ILE A 70 7.92 -7.96 -8.96
N ILE A 71 8.00 -7.74 -7.63
CA ILE A 71 8.48 -6.46 -7.07
C ILE A 71 9.89 -6.15 -7.58
N ASN A 72 10.80 -7.13 -7.51
CA ASN A 72 12.18 -6.96 -7.94
C ASN A 72 12.28 -6.49 -9.41
N HIS A 73 11.48 -7.08 -10.30
CA HIS A 73 11.47 -6.72 -11.73
C HIS A 73 10.80 -5.37 -12.01
N GLU A 74 9.75 -5.01 -11.28
CA GLU A 74 8.99 -3.78 -11.53
C GLU A 74 9.64 -2.53 -10.96
N MET A 75 10.31 -2.64 -9.79
CA MET A 75 10.81 -1.45 -9.11
C MET A 75 12.26 -1.57 -8.59
N GLY A 76 12.90 -2.72 -8.76
CA GLY A 76 14.31 -2.89 -8.43
C GLY A 76 14.63 -3.09 -6.94
N LYS A 77 13.64 -3.39 -6.11
CA LYS A 77 13.85 -3.73 -4.71
C LYS A 77 14.64 -5.04 -4.60
N SER A 78 15.56 -5.14 -3.63
CA SER A 78 16.29 -6.39 -3.39
C SER A 78 15.35 -7.55 -3.15
N MET A 79 15.76 -8.78 -3.46
CA MET A 79 14.92 -9.97 -3.21
C MET A 79 14.61 -10.15 -1.72
N GLU A 80 15.53 -9.81 -0.84
CA GLU A 80 15.32 -9.86 0.61
C GLU A 80 14.24 -8.88 1.05
N GLU A 81 14.38 -7.60 0.70
CA GLU A 81 13.36 -6.57 1.01
C GLU A 81 12.02 -6.87 0.32
N SER A 82 12.05 -7.47 -0.88
CA SER A 82 10.83 -7.87 -1.59
C SER A 82 10.08 -8.99 -0.87
N ARG A 83 10.79 -10.01 -0.35
CA ARG A 83 10.20 -11.05 0.51
C ARG A 83 9.63 -10.47 1.79
N GLY A 84 10.38 -9.57 2.43
CA GLY A 84 9.92 -8.86 3.63
C GLY A 84 8.65 -8.04 3.39
N GLU A 85 8.52 -7.39 2.23
CA GLU A 85 7.29 -6.67 1.87
C GLU A 85 6.10 -7.62 1.68
N VAL A 86 6.29 -8.76 1.02
CA VAL A 86 5.22 -9.76 0.82
C VAL A 86 4.75 -10.30 2.17
N GLU A 87 5.69 -10.65 3.06
CA GLU A 87 5.39 -11.10 4.42
C GLU A 87 4.63 -10.04 5.21
N PHE A 88 5.09 -8.79 5.17
CA PHE A 88 4.44 -7.69 5.88
C PHE A 88 3.02 -7.40 5.34
N ALA A 89 2.82 -7.47 4.03
CA ALA A 89 1.49 -7.37 3.44
C ALA A 89 0.56 -8.51 3.90
N SER A 90 1.06 -9.76 3.95
CA SER A 90 0.36 -10.90 4.50
C SER A 90 -0.05 -10.67 5.97
N GLU A 91 0.88 -10.19 6.80
CA GLU A 91 0.61 -9.94 8.22
C GLU A 91 -0.45 -8.83 8.42
N ILE A 92 -0.52 -7.83 7.55
CA ILE A 92 -1.60 -6.83 7.59
C ILE A 92 -2.96 -7.48 7.34
N TYR A 93 -3.10 -8.31 6.31
CA TYR A 93 -4.36 -9.04 6.06
C TYR A 93 -4.70 -9.97 7.22
N ARG A 94 -3.73 -10.68 7.75
CA ARG A 94 -3.88 -11.57 8.92
C ARG A 94 -4.28 -10.81 10.18
N TYR A 95 -3.72 -9.61 10.38
CA TYR A 95 -4.09 -8.73 11.48
C TYR A 95 -5.56 -8.34 11.45
N TYR A 96 -6.07 -7.91 10.27
CA TYR A 96 -7.48 -7.58 10.12
C TYR A 96 -8.39 -8.81 10.15
N ALA A 97 -7.94 -9.96 9.68
CA ALA A 97 -8.65 -11.22 9.84
C ALA A 97 -8.85 -11.60 11.31
N ARG A 98 -7.81 -11.46 12.13
CA ARG A 98 -7.86 -11.82 13.57
C ARG A 98 -8.61 -10.80 14.42
N ASN A 99 -8.49 -9.53 14.14
CA ASN A 99 -8.96 -8.47 15.04
C ASN A 99 -10.20 -7.73 14.48
N GLY A 100 -10.47 -7.83 13.19
CA GLY A 100 -11.47 -7.01 12.51
C GLY A 100 -12.89 -7.23 13.03
N VAL A 101 -13.24 -8.43 13.47
CA VAL A 101 -14.56 -8.71 14.07
C VAL A 101 -14.76 -7.86 15.32
N ALA A 102 -13.76 -7.84 16.22
CA ALA A 102 -13.80 -7.05 17.45
C ALA A 102 -13.80 -5.55 17.18
N PHE A 103 -13.00 -5.07 16.18
CA PHE A 103 -12.98 -3.66 15.79
C PHE A 103 -14.33 -3.15 15.28
N LEU A 104 -15.17 -4.04 14.79
CA LEU A 104 -16.49 -3.70 14.22
C LEU A 104 -17.65 -3.95 15.19
N GLU A 105 -17.39 -4.24 16.44
CA GLU A 105 -18.43 -4.32 17.46
C GLU A 105 -19.03 -2.94 17.73
N ASP A 106 -20.29 -2.92 18.12
CA ASP A 106 -20.97 -1.70 18.52
C ASP A 106 -20.36 -1.17 19.83
N GLU A 107 -20.00 0.10 19.86
CA GLU A 107 -19.46 0.75 21.05
C GLU A 107 -20.60 1.49 21.79
N PRO A 108 -20.93 1.13 23.05
CA PRO A 108 -21.92 1.85 23.84
C PRO A 108 -21.49 3.30 24.05
N ILE A 109 -22.43 4.23 23.95
CA ILE A 109 -22.22 5.66 24.26
C ILE A 109 -22.94 5.98 25.55
N ASP A 110 -22.22 6.51 26.55
CA ASP A 110 -22.80 7.03 27.78
C ASP A 110 -23.73 8.21 27.49
N ARG A 111 -24.87 8.23 28.16
CA ARG A 111 -25.89 9.25 27.95
C ARG A 111 -26.39 9.81 29.26
N VAL A 112 -26.91 11.03 29.18
CA VAL A 112 -27.53 11.74 30.31
C VAL A 112 -29.04 11.60 30.37
N SER A 113 -29.68 10.88 29.41
CA SER A 113 -31.12 10.67 29.31
C SER A 113 -31.48 9.19 29.14
N GLU A 114 -32.76 8.81 29.30
CA GLU A 114 -33.23 7.45 29.09
C GLU A 114 -33.00 6.90 27.68
N GLY A 115 -32.90 5.56 27.55
CA GLY A 115 -32.71 4.79 26.29
C GLY A 115 -31.28 4.26 26.14
N SER A 116 -30.87 3.84 24.94
CA SER A 116 -29.53 3.37 24.59
C SER A 116 -29.00 4.06 23.35
N ALA A 117 -27.68 4.29 23.28
CA ALA A 117 -26.99 4.80 22.10
C ALA A 117 -25.73 3.97 21.85
N VAL A 118 -25.42 3.73 20.58
CA VAL A 118 -24.22 3.00 20.15
C VAL A 118 -23.57 3.68 18.97
N LEU A 119 -22.24 3.63 18.93
CA LEU A 119 -21.46 3.93 17.74
C LEU A 119 -21.31 2.62 16.94
N ARG A 120 -21.82 2.62 15.71
CA ARG A 120 -21.69 1.49 14.79
C ARG A 120 -20.86 1.86 13.57
N LYS A 121 -19.86 1.03 13.27
CA LYS A 121 -19.03 1.15 12.09
C LYS A 121 -19.69 0.42 10.92
N MET A 122 -19.96 1.13 9.83
CA MET A 122 -20.66 0.60 8.66
C MET A 122 -19.89 0.88 7.37
N PRO A 123 -19.92 -0.03 6.37
CA PRO A 123 -19.34 0.25 5.07
C PRO A 123 -20.11 1.38 4.36
N ILE A 124 -19.39 2.21 3.62
CA ILE A 124 -19.95 3.35 2.91
C ILE A 124 -20.18 3.10 1.41
N GLY A 125 -19.56 2.07 0.85
CA GLY A 125 -19.75 1.69 -0.56
C GLY A 125 -18.46 1.41 -1.29
N VAL A 126 -18.44 1.80 -2.57
CA VAL A 126 -17.26 1.67 -3.43
C VAL A 126 -16.23 2.75 -3.06
N LEU A 127 -14.98 2.34 -2.92
CA LEU A 127 -13.85 3.22 -2.66
C LEU A 127 -12.86 3.17 -3.84
N MET A 128 -12.30 4.34 -4.18
CA MET A 128 -11.20 4.42 -5.13
C MET A 128 -9.87 4.47 -4.38
N GLY A 129 -8.97 3.54 -4.69
CA GLY A 129 -7.58 3.55 -4.24
C GLY A 129 -6.64 3.98 -5.37
N VAL A 130 -5.70 4.89 -5.08
CA VAL A 130 -4.61 5.26 -5.98
C VAL A 130 -3.30 5.02 -5.23
N MET A 131 -2.50 4.03 -5.69
CA MET A 131 -1.38 3.52 -4.92
C MET A 131 -0.04 3.69 -5.65
N PRO A 132 1.05 3.93 -4.90
CA PRO A 132 2.39 4.21 -5.42
C PRO A 132 3.16 2.93 -5.73
N TRP A 133 4.37 3.11 -6.23
CA TRP A 133 5.25 2.05 -6.71
C TRP A 133 6.27 1.55 -5.67
N ASN A 134 6.55 2.32 -4.62
CA ASN A 134 7.68 2.03 -3.72
C ASN A 134 7.47 0.83 -2.78
N TYR A 135 6.23 0.51 -2.46
CA TYR A 135 5.80 -0.70 -1.74
C TYR A 135 4.50 -1.22 -2.35
N PRO A 136 4.57 -1.93 -3.50
CA PRO A 136 3.40 -2.29 -4.30
C PRO A 136 2.33 -3.06 -3.55
N TYR A 137 2.71 -4.03 -2.73
CA TYR A 137 1.76 -4.86 -1.97
C TYR A 137 1.40 -4.24 -0.62
N TYR A 138 2.38 -3.70 0.10
CA TYR A 138 2.16 -3.11 1.43
C TYR A 138 1.15 -1.96 1.38
N GLN A 139 1.32 -1.02 0.46
CA GLN A 139 0.44 0.14 0.38
C GLN A 139 -1.00 -0.24 0.04
N VAL A 140 -1.19 -1.29 -0.76
CA VAL A 140 -2.51 -1.84 -1.04
C VAL A 140 -3.08 -2.58 0.17
N ALA A 141 -2.30 -3.43 0.83
CA ALA A 141 -2.76 -4.19 2.00
C ALA A 141 -3.26 -3.28 3.12
N ARG A 142 -2.52 -2.18 3.39
CA ARG A 142 -2.88 -1.16 4.38
C ARG A 142 -4.23 -0.49 4.10
N PHE A 143 -4.57 -0.31 2.83
CA PHE A 143 -5.85 0.25 2.39
C PHE A 143 -6.94 -0.82 2.26
N ALA A 144 -6.65 -1.94 1.58
CA ALA A 144 -7.63 -2.96 1.25
C ALA A 144 -8.07 -3.77 2.48
N GLY A 145 -7.14 -4.15 3.35
CA GLY A 145 -7.43 -4.96 4.54
C GLY A 145 -8.58 -4.43 5.39
N PRO A 146 -8.49 -3.21 5.95
CA PRO A 146 -9.55 -2.66 6.79
C PRO A 146 -10.84 -2.38 6.02
N ASN A 147 -10.75 -1.96 4.75
CA ASN A 147 -11.92 -1.60 3.96
C ASN A 147 -12.73 -2.82 3.52
N LEU A 148 -12.07 -3.89 3.07
CA LEU A 148 -12.74 -5.16 2.76
C LEU A 148 -13.28 -5.83 4.04
N MET A 149 -12.55 -5.74 5.17
CA MET A 149 -13.03 -6.21 6.47
C MET A 149 -14.32 -5.50 6.88
N LEU A 150 -14.41 -4.19 6.69
CA LEU A 150 -15.62 -3.42 6.96
C LEU A 150 -16.77 -3.77 6.01
N GLY A 151 -16.48 -4.21 4.78
CA GLY A 151 -17.46 -4.54 3.74
C GLY A 151 -17.59 -3.47 2.64
N ASN A 152 -16.62 -2.55 2.55
CA ASN A 152 -16.48 -1.70 1.36
C ASN A 152 -15.99 -2.54 0.18
N THR A 153 -16.22 -2.06 -1.05
CA THR A 153 -15.62 -2.59 -2.26
C THR A 153 -14.61 -1.60 -2.83
N ILE A 154 -13.67 -2.08 -3.62
CA ILE A 154 -12.49 -1.32 -4.01
C ILE A 154 -12.30 -1.36 -5.52
N LEU A 155 -12.16 -0.19 -6.13
CA LEU A 155 -11.50 0.01 -7.40
C LEU A 155 -10.08 0.52 -7.10
N LEU A 156 -9.06 -0.13 -7.66
CA LEU A 156 -7.67 0.24 -7.42
C LEU A 156 -6.96 0.60 -8.71
N LYS A 157 -6.38 1.80 -8.75
CA LYS A 157 -5.40 2.19 -9.76
C LYS A 157 -4.02 2.17 -9.13
N HIS A 158 -3.20 1.21 -9.53
CA HIS A 158 -1.81 1.17 -9.12
C HIS A 158 -0.92 2.10 -9.97
N ALA A 159 0.32 2.33 -9.53
CA ALA A 159 1.34 3.00 -10.34
C ALA A 159 1.52 2.27 -11.68
N SER A 160 1.72 3.02 -12.76
CA SER A 160 1.81 2.46 -14.12
C SER A 160 3.05 1.59 -14.35
N MET A 161 4.04 1.67 -13.48
CA MET A 161 5.24 0.84 -13.48
C MET A 161 5.09 -0.47 -12.69
N CYS A 162 3.98 -0.65 -11.94
CA CYS A 162 3.69 -1.86 -11.17
C CYS A 162 2.41 -2.59 -11.66
N PRO A 163 2.25 -2.82 -12.98
CA PRO A 163 1.02 -3.40 -13.51
C PRO A 163 0.90 -4.90 -13.19
N LYS A 164 2.01 -5.62 -13.10
CA LYS A 164 2.01 -7.05 -12.78
C LYS A 164 1.66 -7.31 -11.33
N SER A 165 2.23 -6.52 -10.40
CA SER A 165 1.79 -6.51 -9.00
C SER A 165 0.31 -6.23 -8.87
N ALA A 166 -0.19 -5.23 -9.59
CA ALA A 166 -1.61 -4.88 -9.57
C ALA A 166 -2.51 -6.00 -10.08
N LYS A 167 -2.12 -6.66 -11.18
CA LYS A 167 -2.86 -7.78 -11.76
C LYS A 167 -2.92 -8.97 -10.81
N VAL A 168 -1.77 -9.40 -10.30
CA VAL A 168 -1.69 -10.56 -9.41
C VAL A 168 -2.46 -10.36 -8.11
N MET A 169 -2.50 -9.15 -7.56
CA MET A 169 -3.33 -8.85 -6.40
C MET A 169 -4.83 -9.09 -6.68
N GLY A 170 -5.32 -8.66 -7.84
CA GLY A 170 -6.70 -8.94 -8.25
C GLY A 170 -7.00 -10.44 -8.35
N GLU A 171 -6.06 -11.22 -8.88
CA GLU A 171 -6.15 -12.68 -8.97
C GLU A 171 -6.19 -13.32 -7.58
N ILE A 172 -5.34 -12.88 -6.64
CA ILE A 172 -5.28 -13.38 -5.25
C ILE A 172 -6.62 -13.16 -4.52
N PHE A 173 -7.25 -12.00 -4.66
CA PHE A 173 -8.55 -11.77 -4.02
C PHE A 173 -9.63 -12.69 -4.58
N LEU A 174 -9.64 -12.96 -5.89
CA LEU A 174 -10.57 -13.92 -6.50
C LEU A 174 -10.28 -15.36 -6.04
N GLU A 175 -9.01 -15.75 -6.01
CA GLU A 175 -8.55 -17.06 -5.52
C GLU A 175 -8.94 -17.29 -4.04
N ALA A 176 -8.84 -16.29 -3.22
CA ALA A 176 -9.28 -16.34 -1.81
C ALA A 176 -10.80 -16.48 -1.66
N GLY A 177 -11.58 -16.23 -2.74
CA GLY A 177 -13.03 -16.38 -2.77
C GLY A 177 -13.81 -15.07 -2.60
N PHE A 178 -13.15 -13.91 -2.71
CA PHE A 178 -13.88 -12.64 -2.82
C PHE A 178 -14.70 -12.62 -4.12
N PRO A 179 -15.93 -12.11 -4.12
CA PRO A 179 -16.72 -12.03 -5.34
C PRO A 179 -16.13 -10.99 -6.32
N VAL A 180 -16.41 -11.19 -7.60
CA VAL A 180 -16.11 -10.20 -8.63
C VAL A 180 -16.67 -8.84 -8.22
N GLY A 181 -15.85 -7.80 -8.32
CA GLY A 181 -16.20 -6.44 -7.93
C GLY A 181 -15.90 -6.09 -6.45
N ALA A 182 -15.57 -7.06 -5.57
CA ALA A 182 -15.14 -6.72 -4.21
C ALA A 182 -13.79 -5.98 -4.21
N TYR A 183 -12.86 -6.44 -5.03
CA TYR A 183 -11.60 -5.78 -5.34
C TYR A 183 -11.35 -5.87 -6.84
N THR A 184 -11.16 -4.74 -7.48
CA THR A 184 -10.91 -4.68 -8.94
C THR A 184 -9.75 -3.73 -9.22
N ASN A 185 -8.69 -4.24 -9.82
CA ASN A 185 -7.64 -3.40 -10.37
C ASN A 185 -8.07 -2.81 -11.72
N VAL A 186 -7.83 -1.52 -11.94
CA VAL A 186 -8.10 -0.82 -13.18
C VAL A 186 -6.83 -0.15 -13.71
N PHE A 187 -6.49 -0.42 -14.96
CA PHE A 187 -5.40 0.26 -15.68
C PHE A 187 -5.89 1.56 -16.29
N ALA A 188 -6.37 2.45 -15.41
CA ALA A 188 -7.04 3.69 -15.78
C ALA A 188 -6.08 4.85 -16.07
N SER A 189 -6.43 5.71 -17.01
CA SER A 189 -5.78 7.00 -17.21
C SER A 189 -6.09 7.98 -16.06
N PHE A 190 -5.39 9.12 -16.01
CA PHE A 190 -5.71 10.15 -15.01
C PHE A 190 -7.11 10.75 -15.21
N GLU A 191 -7.55 10.90 -16.46
CA GLU A 191 -8.88 11.38 -16.80
C GLU A 191 -9.96 10.39 -16.35
N GLN A 192 -9.73 9.10 -16.56
CA GLN A 192 -10.62 8.05 -16.08
C GLN A 192 -10.67 7.98 -14.56
N VAL A 193 -9.55 8.24 -13.84
CA VAL A 193 -9.58 8.36 -12.38
C VAL A 193 -10.49 9.50 -11.93
N ASN A 194 -10.44 10.65 -12.59
CA ASN A 194 -11.33 11.77 -12.29
C ASN A 194 -12.80 11.37 -12.53
N THR A 195 -13.10 10.69 -13.63
CA THR A 195 -14.44 10.16 -13.94
C THR A 195 -14.92 9.19 -12.84
N ILE A 196 -14.05 8.27 -12.39
CA ILE A 196 -14.36 7.34 -11.29
C ILE A 196 -14.66 8.10 -10.00
N ILE A 197 -13.86 9.11 -9.65
CA ILE A 197 -14.06 9.91 -8.44
C ILE A 197 -15.38 10.69 -8.50
N ALA A 198 -15.75 11.23 -9.66
CA ALA A 198 -17.00 11.97 -9.86
C ALA A 198 -18.23 11.05 -9.79
N ASP A 199 -18.11 9.76 -10.08
CA ASP A 199 -19.23 8.84 -10.14
C ASP A 199 -19.98 8.71 -8.79
N PRO A 200 -21.31 8.79 -8.76
CA PRO A 200 -22.08 8.70 -7.51
C PRO A 200 -22.00 7.35 -6.79
N ARG A 201 -21.61 6.27 -7.47
CA ARG A 201 -21.38 4.95 -6.86
C ARG A 201 -20.14 4.95 -5.96
N VAL A 202 -19.11 5.76 -6.28
CA VAL A 202 -17.90 5.92 -5.48
C VAL A 202 -18.15 6.84 -4.29
N ARG A 203 -17.74 6.43 -3.11
CA ARG A 203 -18.06 7.12 -1.84
C ARG A 203 -16.86 7.75 -1.14
N GLY A 204 -15.68 7.40 -1.54
CA GLY A 204 -14.45 7.93 -0.98
C GLY A 204 -13.24 7.55 -1.81
N VAL A 205 -12.15 8.25 -1.56
CA VAL A 205 -10.88 8.09 -2.26
C VAL A 205 -9.75 7.98 -1.26
N SER A 206 -8.82 7.06 -1.49
CA SER A 206 -7.56 6.99 -0.77
C SER A 206 -6.41 7.08 -1.76
N LEU A 207 -5.52 8.04 -1.54
CA LEU A 207 -4.30 8.17 -2.32
C LEU A 207 -3.09 8.02 -1.41
N THR A 208 -2.15 7.19 -1.84
CA THR A 208 -0.76 7.23 -1.35
C THR A 208 0.13 7.63 -2.52
N GLY A 209 0.93 8.70 -2.36
CA GLY A 209 1.77 9.20 -3.43
C GLY A 209 2.39 10.56 -3.19
N SER A 210 2.71 11.29 -4.26
CA SER A 210 3.30 12.62 -4.16
C SER A 210 2.29 13.69 -3.77
N GLU A 211 2.77 14.79 -3.14
CA GLU A 211 1.94 15.96 -2.83
C GLU A 211 1.20 16.49 -4.07
N ARG A 212 1.87 16.53 -5.23
CA ARG A 212 1.26 16.95 -6.50
C ARG A 212 0.05 16.08 -6.88
N ALA A 213 0.15 14.78 -6.70
CA ALA A 213 -0.96 13.87 -6.95
C ALA A 213 -2.05 14.05 -5.89
N GLY A 214 -1.67 14.22 -4.61
CA GLY A 214 -2.57 14.48 -3.49
C GLY A 214 -3.44 15.70 -3.71
N VAL A 215 -2.86 16.83 -4.11
CA VAL A 215 -3.60 18.06 -4.42
C VAL A 215 -4.65 17.82 -5.50
N LYS A 216 -4.29 17.16 -6.61
CA LYS A 216 -5.22 16.89 -7.73
C LYS A 216 -6.37 15.98 -7.30
N ILE A 217 -6.07 14.88 -6.62
CA ILE A 217 -7.09 13.93 -6.14
C ILE A 217 -7.99 14.57 -5.09
N ALA A 218 -7.43 15.34 -4.16
CA ALA A 218 -8.22 16.03 -3.14
C ALA A 218 -9.13 17.11 -3.73
N GLN A 219 -8.68 17.84 -4.76
CA GLN A 219 -9.50 18.80 -5.50
C GLN A 219 -10.69 18.11 -6.16
N GLU A 220 -10.45 17.00 -6.88
CA GLU A 220 -11.52 16.24 -7.55
C GLU A 220 -12.49 15.63 -6.54
N ALA A 221 -12.00 15.03 -5.47
CA ALA A 221 -12.82 14.48 -4.40
C ALA A 221 -13.66 15.57 -3.73
N GLY A 222 -13.09 16.73 -3.43
CA GLY A 222 -13.77 17.88 -2.82
C GLY A 222 -14.85 18.46 -3.72
N ALA A 223 -14.59 18.60 -5.02
CA ALA A 223 -15.56 19.04 -6.01
C ALA A 223 -16.83 18.14 -6.06
N ASN A 224 -16.64 16.86 -5.76
CA ASN A 224 -17.71 15.85 -5.74
C ASN A 224 -18.20 15.48 -4.32
N LEU A 225 -17.79 16.23 -3.29
CA LEU A 225 -18.14 16.00 -1.88
C LEU A 225 -17.81 14.59 -1.38
N LYS A 226 -16.71 13.99 -1.88
CA LYS A 226 -16.22 12.68 -1.46
C LYS A 226 -15.23 12.83 -0.31
N LYS A 227 -15.24 11.86 0.61
CA LYS A 227 -14.16 11.73 1.59
C LYS A 227 -12.85 11.39 0.89
N VAL A 228 -11.76 12.04 1.31
CA VAL A 228 -10.42 11.76 0.79
C VAL A 228 -9.44 11.53 1.94
N VAL A 229 -8.60 10.52 1.77
CA VAL A 229 -7.43 10.28 2.62
C VAL A 229 -6.21 10.39 1.72
N CYS A 230 -5.26 11.23 2.12
CA CYS A 230 -4.01 11.44 1.42
C CYS A 230 -2.84 11.03 2.33
N GLU A 231 -2.11 10.02 1.90
CA GLU A 231 -0.83 9.60 2.46
C GLU A 231 0.27 10.10 1.52
N LEU A 232 1.06 11.06 1.97
CA LEU A 232 1.97 11.81 1.10
C LEU A 232 3.43 11.60 1.49
N GLY A 233 4.33 12.35 0.86
CA GLY A 233 5.73 12.37 1.25
C GLY A 233 5.92 12.99 2.64
N GLY A 234 7.06 12.70 3.25
CA GLY A 234 7.43 13.21 4.55
C GLY A 234 8.91 13.56 4.65
N ASN A 235 9.29 14.18 5.74
CA ASN A 235 10.66 14.50 6.10
C ASN A 235 10.87 14.23 7.60
N ASP A 236 10.79 12.94 7.95
CA ASP A 236 10.72 12.48 9.32
C ASP A 236 12.05 12.68 10.06
N PRO A 237 12.02 13.14 11.31
CA PRO A 237 13.21 13.30 12.13
C PRO A 237 13.59 11.99 12.82
N PHE A 238 14.87 11.68 12.83
CA PHE A 238 15.49 10.68 13.69
C PHE A 238 16.16 11.41 14.86
N ILE A 239 15.64 11.23 16.07
CA ILE A 239 16.03 12.04 17.23
C ILE A 239 16.80 11.17 18.23
N VAL A 240 18.03 11.57 18.57
CA VAL A 240 18.89 10.86 19.55
C VAL A 240 19.18 11.79 20.73
N LEU A 241 18.53 11.51 21.86
CA LEU A 241 18.69 12.27 23.12
C LEU A 241 19.59 11.56 24.13
N GLY A 242 19.96 10.32 23.86
CA GLY A 242 20.82 9.46 24.66
C GLY A 242 20.90 8.09 24.04
N ALA A 243 21.89 7.30 24.42
CA ALA A 243 22.04 5.91 24.01
C ALA A 243 22.78 5.14 25.11
N GLU A 244 22.38 3.90 25.38
CA GLU A 244 23.16 2.94 26.16
C GLU A 244 24.29 2.38 25.30
N ASP A 245 23.96 2.04 24.04
CA ASP A 245 24.91 1.69 22.98
C ASP A 245 24.64 2.57 21.75
N LEU A 246 25.64 3.32 21.32
CA LEU A 246 25.53 4.20 20.16
C LEU A 246 25.66 3.43 18.85
N ASP A 247 26.24 2.23 18.84
CA ASP A 247 26.35 1.38 17.66
C ASP A 247 24.95 0.85 17.24
N ASP A 248 24.13 0.42 18.18
CA ASP A 248 22.72 0.03 17.93
C ASP A 248 21.90 1.19 17.34
N VAL A 249 22.11 2.40 17.87
CA VAL A 249 21.43 3.61 17.35
C VAL A 249 21.89 3.93 15.94
N VAL A 250 23.17 3.77 15.63
CA VAL A 250 23.72 3.98 14.29
C VAL A 250 23.19 2.93 13.32
N GLU A 251 23.12 1.65 13.72
CA GLU A 251 22.50 0.59 12.89
C GLU A 251 21.04 0.93 12.56
N ALA A 252 20.24 1.28 13.56
CA ALA A 252 18.85 1.72 13.35
C ALA A 252 18.76 2.95 12.43
N ALA A 253 19.69 3.90 12.55
CA ALA A 253 19.76 5.09 11.69
C ALA A 253 20.10 4.74 10.24
N VAL A 254 21.00 3.78 10.00
CA VAL A 254 21.34 3.29 8.67
C VAL A 254 20.12 2.60 8.04
N VAL A 255 19.48 1.68 8.74
CA VAL A 255 18.24 1.03 8.28
C VAL A 255 17.17 2.07 7.97
N GLY A 256 16.87 2.96 8.91
CA GLY A 256 15.84 3.99 8.76
C GLY A 256 16.11 4.98 7.62
N ARG A 257 17.36 5.08 7.14
CA ARG A 257 17.72 5.96 6.02
C ARG A 257 17.80 5.23 4.68
N PHE A 258 18.28 4.00 4.65
CA PHE A 258 18.66 3.31 3.43
C PHE A 258 17.72 2.16 3.03
N GLU A 259 16.76 1.78 3.89
CA GLU A 259 15.70 0.84 3.52
C GLU A 259 15.06 1.26 2.18
N ASN A 260 14.86 0.31 1.29
CA ASN A 260 14.36 0.53 -0.07
C ASN A 260 15.08 1.69 -0.81
N VAL A 261 16.40 1.79 -0.60
CA VAL A 261 17.26 2.89 -1.15
C VAL A 261 16.79 4.29 -0.71
N GLY A 262 16.14 4.39 0.46
CA GLY A 262 15.58 5.63 1.01
C GLY A 262 14.28 6.08 0.34
N GLN A 263 13.66 5.23 -0.47
CA GLN A 263 12.40 5.53 -1.17
C GLN A 263 11.19 5.20 -0.28
N VAL A 264 11.22 5.70 0.94
CA VAL A 264 10.27 5.45 2.01
C VAL A 264 9.65 6.79 2.44
N CYS A 265 8.31 6.85 2.56
CA CYS A 265 7.61 8.08 2.92
C CYS A 265 8.02 8.59 4.30
N ASN A 266 8.16 7.69 5.29
CA ASN A 266 8.59 7.96 6.66
C ASN A 266 10.09 7.66 6.91
N GLY A 267 10.91 7.56 5.86
CA GLY A 267 12.36 7.38 6.01
C GLY A 267 13.01 8.52 6.76
N ALA A 268 14.01 8.21 7.58
CA ALA A 268 14.77 9.20 8.33
C ALA A 268 15.52 10.15 7.39
N LYS A 269 15.10 11.41 7.34
CA LYS A 269 15.66 12.45 6.46
C LYS A 269 16.36 13.57 7.21
N ARG A 270 16.08 13.72 8.51
CA ARG A 270 16.72 14.69 9.40
C ARG A 270 17.21 13.95 10.65
N PHE A 271 18.50 14.07 10.95
CA PHE A 271 19.11 13.49 12.15
C PHE A 271 19.34 14.63 13.15
N ILE A 272 18.63 14.57 14.29
CA ILE A 272 18.70 15.53 15.37
C ILE A 272 19.38 14.83 16.54
N ILE A 273 20.66 15.10 16.71
CA ILE A 273 21.53 14.40 17.66
C ILE A 273 21.92 15.35 18.78
N LEU A 274 21.84 14.89 20.03
CA LEU A 274 22.33 15.66 21.17
C LEU A 274 23.80 16.04 20.95
N ASP A 275 24.16 17.28 21.24
CA ASP A 275 25.46 17.86 20.95
C ASP A 275 26.63 17.03 21.50
N SER A 276 26.48 16.50 22.72
CA SER A 276 27.48 15.61 23.34
C SER A 276 27.72 14.28 22.60
N LEU A 277 26.77 13.84 21.78
CA LEU A 277 26.85 12.58 21.01
C LEU A 277 27.15 12.81 19.53
N TYR A 278 27.03 14.05 19.06
CA TYR A 278 27.01 14.37 17.63
C TYR A 278 28.25 13.90 16.87
N GLN A 279 29.45 14.18 17.39
CA GLN A 279 30.69 13.86 16.67
C GLN A 279 30.93 12.35 16.59
N GLU A 280 30.66 11.62 17.66
CA GLU A 280 30.80 10.17 17.69
C GLU A 280 29.76 9.51 16.78
N PHE A 281 28.47 9.91 16.88
CA PHE A 281 27.40 9.44 16.01
C PHE A 281 27.74 9.69 14.54
N LEU A 282 28.16 10.90 14.18
CA LEU A 282 28.50 11.26 12.80
C LEU A 282 29.63 10.39 12.24
N GLY A 283 30.68 10.14 13.03
CA GLY A 283 31.78 9.26 12.66
C GLY A 283 31.31 7.84 12.37
N LYS A 284 30.61 7.24 13.35
CA LYS A 284 30.08 5.87 13.24
C LYS A 284 29.05 5.74 12.10
N PHE A 285 28.15 6.71 11.93
CA PHE A 285 27.15 6.69 10.85
C PHE A 285 27.81 6.78 9.47
N LYS A 286 28.82 7.63 9.28
CA LYS A 286 29.59 7.69 8.01
C LYS A 286 30.29 6.38 7.72
N ASP A 287 30.92 5.77 8.71
CA ASP A 287 31.60 4.49 8.55
C ASP A 287 30.62 3.35 8.22
N ALA A 288 29.47 3.31 8.88
CA ALA A 288 28.43 2.33 8.60
C ALA A 288 27.81 2.54 7.20
N ALA A 289 27.48 3.80 6.85
CA ALA A 289 26.94 4.13 5.54
C ALA A 289 27.93 3.82 4.38
N SER A 290 29.24 3.96 4.62
CA SER A 290 30.26 3.64 3.63
C SER A 290 30.37 2.13 3.30
N LYS A 291 29.85 1.27 4.17
CA LYS A 291 29.81 -0.19 3.96
C LYS A 291 28.58 -0.63 3.17
N VAL A 292 27.61 0.26 3.00
CA VAL A 292 26.45 0.00 2.14
C VAL A 292 26.94 -0.04 0.69
N THR A 293 26.84 -1.20 0.06
CA THR A 293 27.28 -1.41 -1.32
C THR A 293 26.10 -1.38 -2.27
N LEU A 294 26.32 -0.75 -3.44
CA LEU A 294 25.37 -0.77 -4.54
C LEU A 294 25.60 -2.01 -5.39
N ALA A 295 24.56 -2.77 -5.67
CA ALA A 295 24.62 -3.93 -6.55
C ALA A 295 23.53 -3.88 -7.61
N PRO A 296 23.77 -4.44 -8.81
CA PRO A 296 22.72 -4.62 -9.79
C PRO A 296 21.61 -5.51 -9.23
N MET A 297 20.39 -5.18 -9.53
CA MET A 297 19.16 -5.82 -9.09
C MET A 297 19.13 -7.36 -9.26
N CYS A 298 19.72 -7.87 -10.33
CA CYS A 298 19.71 -9.29 -10.72
C CYS A 298 20.86 -10.11 -10.13
N SER A 299 21.71 -9.58 -9.27
CA SER A 299 22.73 -10.42 -8.64
C SER A 299 22.15 -11.11 -7.39
N LEU A 300 22.11 -12.43 -7.41
CA LEU A 300 21.72 -13.27 -6.26
C LEU A 300 22.64 -13.03 -5.03
N ALA A 301 23.79 -12.39 -5.22
CA ALA A 301 24.71 -11.98 -4.17
C ALA A 301 24.29 -10.67 -3.46
N ALA A 302 23.19 -10.04 -3.88
CA ALA A 302 22.75 -8.75 -3.36
C ALA A 302 21.95 -8.83 -2.05
N ALA A 303 21.92 -9.97 -1.37
CA ALA A 303 21.24 -10.12 -0.09
C ALA A 303 21.79 -9.17 1.01
N GLU A 304 22.99 -8.63 0.81
CA GLU A 304 23.64 -7.69 1.73
C GLU A 304 23.81 -6.27 1.15
N HIS A 305 23.20 -5.98 -0.02
CA HIS A 305 23.45 -4.75 -0.76
C HIS A 305 22.17 -4.04 -1.15
N LEU A 306 22.17 -2.71 -1.05
CA LEU A 306 21.11 -1.88 -1.62
C LEU A 306 21.12 -2.01 -3.15
N SER A 307 19.98 -2.31 -3.73
CA SER A 307 19.83 -2.33 -5.18
C SER A 307 19.90 -0.91 -5.76
N ALA A 308 20.57 -0.75 -6.89
CA ALA A 308 20.54 0.50 -7.63
C ALA A 308 19.17 0.65 -8.32
N GLN A 309 18.35 1.53 -7.81
CA GLN A 309 17.10 1.92 -8.45
C GLN A 309 17.33 3.15 -9.31
N VAL A 310 16.94 3.08 -10.57
CA VAL A 310 17.03 4.18 -11.53
C VAL A 310 15.63 4.74 -11.75
N HIS A 311 15.45 5.98 -11.37
CA HIS A 311 14.25 6.78 -11.67
C HIS A 311 14.60 8.01 -12.46
#